data_e701e7dc45a2b07830c4656e11ea9731
#
_entry.id   e701e7dc45a2b07830c4656e11ea9731
#
_cell.length_a   1.000
_cell.length_b   1.000
_cell.length_c   1.000
_cell.angle_alpha   90.00
_cell.angle_beta   90.00
_cell.angle_gamma   90.00
#
_symmetry.space_group_name_H-M   'P 1'
#
loop_
_entity.id
_entity.type
_entity.pdbx_description
1 polymer ?
#
loop_
_entity_poly.entity_id
_entity_poly.type
_entity_poly.pdbx_seq_one_letter_code
_entity_poly.pdbx_strand_id
1 'polypeptide(L)'
;LGPLFVHAYGLAYVVSVIAAVTITVRRWEAEGGERDLVYEVALWGFPAGVIGGRLYFIVTSWSEVPPHWWGVFAIWKGGLGIWGGIAAGTLAGLWVLRRRGANVPVFMDAAAPAPLVAQAIGRVGNYFNQELFGGPTTLPWGLEISPAHRPVGYVQYATFHPTFLYELIWDLLLAGALVWLGHHRKIRAPGLFALTGCGQGSHRDRAHAQTDRLAVPRSPVARVSPGTRPCGRCEAPQAGA
;
A
#
# COMPACT_ATOMS: atom_id res chain seq x y z
N LEU A 1 0.83 -24.76 4.84
CA LEU A 1 1.15 -25.92 4.03
C LEU A 1 2.61 -26.35 4.28
N GLY A 2 2.86 -27.15 5.34
CA GLY A 2 4.20 -27.67 5.65
C GLY A 2 5.22 -26.60 6.11
N PRO A 3 6.54 -26.85 5.95
CA PRO A 3 7.58 -25.94 6.45
C PRO A 3 7.73 -24.64 5.64
N LEU A 4 7.03 -24.48 4.52
CA LEU A 4 7.01 -23.26 3.71
C LEU A 4 5.79 -22.42 4.07
N PHE A 5 5.98 -21.44 4.94
CA PHE A 5 4.99 -20.39 5.17
C PHE A 5 4.99 -19.43 3.96
N VAL A 6 4.20 -19.76 2.95
CA VAL A 6 3.93 -18.81 1.86
C VAL A 6 2.87 -17.83 2.38
N HIS A 7 3.28 -16.64 2.65
CA HIS A 7 2.34 -15.57 3.01
C HIS A 7 1.50 -15.22 1.77
N ALA A 8 0.18 -15.27 1.88
CA ALA A 8 -0.74 -14.93 0.79
C ALA A 8 -0.45 -13.55 0.20
N TYR A 9 0.00 -12.62 1.03
CA TYR A 9 0.44 -11.28 0.61
C TYR A 9 1.66 -11.33 -0.32
N GLY A 10 2.66 -12.13 0.01
CA GLY A 10 3.84 -12.31 -0.85
C GLY A 10 3.49 -12.91 -2.20
N LEU A 11 2.56 -13.89 -2.22
CA LEU A 11 2.06 -14.48 -3.46
C LEU A 11 1.32 -13.44 -4.31
N ALA A 12 0.42 -12.65 -3.70
CA ALA A 12 -0.28 -11.57 -4.38
C ALA A 12 0.71 -10.57 -4.99
N TYR A 13 1.81 -10.25 -4.29
CA TYR A 13 2.84 -9.37 -4.80
C TYR A 13 3.55 -9.93 -6.04
N VAL A 14 3.94 -11.20 -6.02
CA VAL A 14 4.56 -11.86 -7.18
C VAL A 14 3.61 -11.87 -8.37
N VAL A 15 2.35 -12.23 -8.16
CA VAL A 15 1.32 -12.22 -9.21
C VAL A 15 1.10 -10.81 -9.77
N SER A 16 1.12 -9.78 -8.90
CA SER A 16 1.03 -8.37 -9.31
C SER A 16 2.15 -7.97 -10.26
N VAL A 17 3.39 -8.33 -9.94
CA VAL A 17 4.55 -8.03 -10.78
C VAL A 17 4.45 -8.74 -12.13
N ILE A 18 4.12 -10.04 -12.12
CA ILE A 18 3.95 -10.82 -13.36
C ILE A 18 2.84 -10.21 -14.23
N ALA A 19 1.70 -9.85 -13.64
CA ALA A 19 0.60 -9.24 -14.35
C ALA A 19 1.01 -7.88 -14.96
N ALA A 20 1.68 -7.03 -14.19
CA ALA A 20 2.15 -5.73 -14.66
C ALA A 20 3.12 -5.85 -15.84
N VAL A 21 4.11 -6.73 -15.73
CA VAL A 21 5.08 -6.98 -16.81
C VAL A 21 4.37 -7.54 -18.04
N THR A 22 3.50 -8.53 -17.87
CA THR A 22 2.78 -9.16 -18.98
C THR A 22 1.88 -8.17 -19.74
N ILE A 23 1.14 -7.32 -19.02
CA ILE A 23 0.29 -6.28 -19.62
C ILE A 23 1.16 -5.29 -20.39
N THR A 24 2.26 -4.84 -19.80
CA THR A 24 3.17 -3.88 -20.44
C THR A 24 3.80 -4.48 -21.69
N VAL A 25 4.28 -5.73 -21.63
CA VAL A 25 4.85 -6.44 -22.79
C VAL A 25 3.85 -6.51 -23.94
N ARG A 26 2.63 -7.02 -23.69
CA ARG A 26 1.62 -7.18 -24.74
C ARG A 26 1.25 -5.86 -25.41
N ARG A 27 1.13 -4.79 -24.61
CA ARG A 27 0.79 -3.46 -25.14
C ARG A 27 1.96 -2.80 -25.85
N TRP A 28 3.17 -3.00 -25.36
CA TRP A 28 4.40 -2.48 -26.01
C TRP A 28 4.69 -3.18 -27.33
N GLU A 29 4.51 -4.51 -27.41
CA GLU A 29 4.63 -5.26 -28.67
C GLU A 29 3.54 -4.83 -29.68
N ALA A 30 2.33 -4.51 -29.25
CA ALA A 30 1.28 -3.98 -30.13
C ALA A 30 1.63 -2.61 -30.74
N GLU A 31 2.50 -1.84 -30.11
CA GLU A 31 3.06 -0.57 -30.65
C GLU A 31 4.37 -0.79 -31.45
N GLY A 32 4.75 -2.05 -31.72
CA GLY A 32 5.96 -2.41 -32.46
C GLY A 32 7.25 -2.42 -31.62
N GLY A 33 7.16 -2.41 -30.31
CA GLY A 33 8.30 -2.44 -29.41
C GLY A 33 8.78 -3.86 -29.09
N GLU A 34 10.05 -3.98 -28.68
CA GLU A 34 10.64 -5.26 -28.30
C GLU A 34 10.34 -5.59 -26.82
N ARG A 35 9.94 -6.85 -26.56
CA ARG A 35 9.66 -7.33 -25.17
C ARG A 35 10.84 -7.21 -24.24
N ASP A 36 12.07 -7.38 -24.75
CA ASP A 36 13.28 -7.37 -23.96
C ASP A 36 13.52 -6.03 -23.27
N LEU A 37 13.07 -4.94 -23.89
CA LEU A 37 13.10 -3.61 -23.29
C LEU A 37 12.23 -3.55 -22.01
N VAL A 38 11.04 -4.18 -22.03
CA VAL A 38 10.15 -4.20 -20.84
C VAL A 38 10.80 -4.98 -19.70
N TYR A 39 11.42 -6.11 -20.02
CA TYR A 39 12.14 -6.91 -19.02
C TYR A 39 13.34 -6.15 -18.45
N GLU A 40 14.08 -5.42 -19.28
CA GLU A 40 15.19 -4.58 -18.82
C GLU A 40 14.70 -3.44 -17.91
N VAL A 41 13.61 -2.76 -18.28
CA VAL A 41 12.97 -1.74 -17.45
C VAL A 41 12.52 -2.33 -16.11
N ALA A 42 11.91 -3.52 -16.11
CA ALA A 42 11.51 -4.19 -14.88
C ALA A 42 12.71 -4.61 -14.02
N LEU A 43 13.76 -5.14 -14.64
CA LEU A 43 14.98 -5.60 -13.97
C LEU A 43 15.70 -4.47 -13.22
N TRP A 44 15.76 -3.28 -13.80
CA TRP A 44 16.36 -2.11 -13.16
C TRP A 44 15.37 -1.33 -12.29
N GLY A 45 14.14 -1.20 -12.75
CA GLY A 45 13.10 -0.42 -12.07
C GLY A 45 12.67 -1.03 -10.74
N PHE A 46 12.52 -2.35 -10.67
CA PHE A 46 12.07 -3.03 -9.44
C PHE A 46 13.10 -2.91 -8.29
N PRO A 47 14.37 -3.28 -8.46
CA PRO A 47 15.36 -3.10 -7.39
C PRO A 47 15.56 -1.63 -7.02
N ALA A 48 15.60 -0.72 -7.99
CA ALA A 48 15.68 0.71 -7.73
C ALA A 48 14.49 1.20 -6.90
N GLY A 49 13.28 0.72 -7.22
CA GLY A 49 12.08 1.02 -6.46
C GLY A 49 12.15 0.54 -5.01
N VAL A 50 12.64 -0.67 -4.78
CA VAL A 50 12.83 -1.20 -3.41
C VAL A 50 13.86 -0.36 -2.63
N ILE A 51 14.99 -0.06 -3.24
CA ILE A 51 16.04 0.78 -2.64
C ILE A 51 15.50 2.19 -2.35
N GLY A 52 14.85 2.82 -3.33
CA GLY A 52 14.28 4.15 -3.16
C GLY A 52 13.19 4.20 -2.09
N GLY A 53 12.33 3.19 -2.04
CA GLY A 53 11.31 3.06 -0.98
C GLY A 53 11.94 2.93 0.40
N ARG A 54 13.02 2.17 0.52
CA ARG A 54 13.74 2.03 1.78
C ARG A 54 14.44 3.32 2.20
N LEU A 55 15.12 3.98 1.28
CA LEU A 55 15.76 5.26 1.55
C LEU A 55 14.76 6.33 2.01
N TYR A 56 13.62 6.41 1.33
CA TYR A 56 12.55 7.34 1.72
C TYR A 56 12.03 7.04 3.13
N PHE A 57 11.78 5.76 3.45
CA PHE A 57 11.35 5.35 4.79
C PHE A 57 12.38 5.73 5.87
N ILE A 58 13.67 5.48 5.61
CA ILE A 58 14.74 5.83 6.55
C ILE A 58 14.75 7.34 6.83
N VAL A 59 14.57 8.16 5.81
CA VAL A 59 14.58 9.63 5.96
C VAL A 59 13.33 10.13 6.69
N THR A 60 12.17 9.53 6.44
CA THR A 60 10.89 10.03 6.98
C THR A 60 10.50 9.41 8.33
N SER A 61 10.98 8.21 8.64
CA SER A 61 10.58 7.43 9.81
C SER A 61 11.78 6.81 10.52
N TRP A 62 12.82 7.60 10.75
CA TRP A 62 14.07 7.13 11.37
C TRP A 62 13.86 6.43 12.72
N SER A 63 12.89 6.89 13.51
CA SER A 63 12.55 6.32 14.80
C SER A 63 11.98 4.89 14.73
N GLU A 64 11.46 4.49 13.58
CA GLU A 64 10.90 3.15 13.35
C GLU A 64 11.94 2.18 12.77
N VAL A 65 13.14 2.68 12.43
CA VAL A 65 14.24 1.84 11.94
C VAL A 65 14.80 1.03 13.12
N PRO A 66 14.94 -0.30 12.98
CA PRO A 66 15.52 -1.12 14.05
C PRO A 66 16.89 -0.60 14.51
N PRO A 67 17.17 -0.54 15.81
CA PRO A 67 18.35 0.15 16.37
C PRO A 67 19.68 -0.60 16.15
N HIS A 68 19.72 -1.55 15.23
CA HIS A 68 20.93 -2.29 14.86
C HIS A 68 21.52 -1.69 13.59
N TRP A 69 22.85 -1.77 13.41
CA TRP A 69 23.55 -1.27 12.22
C TRP A 69 22.99 -1.84 10.90
N TRP A 70 22.49 -3.08 10.89
CA TRP A 70 21.82 -3.72 9.75
C TRP A 70 20.32 -3.34 9.62
N GLY A 71 19.75 -2.63 10.60
CA GLY A 71 18.35 -2.20 10.61
C GLY A 71 17.97 -1.40 9.36
N VAL A 72 18.93 -0.64 8.81
CA VAL A 72 18.78 0.10 7.55
C VAL A 72 18.44 -0.83 6.37
N PHE A 73 18.98 -2.04 6.34
CA PHE A 73 18.77 -3.02 5.27
C PHE A 73 17.62 -4.00 5.54
N ALA A 74 16.99 -3.94 6.71
CA ALA A 74 15.97 -4.90 7.14
C ALA A 74 14.60 -4.68 6.45
N ILE A 75 14.55 -4.81 5.13
CA ILE A 75 13.32 -4.65 4.33
C ILE A 75 12.26 -5.71 4.67
N TRP A 76 12.66 -6.88 5.16
CA TRP A 76 11.76 -7.97 5.59
C TRP A 76 10.98 -7.66 6.88
N LYS A 77 11.38 -6.63 7.62
CA LYS A 77 10.63 -6.13 8.78
C LYS A 77 9.60 -5.06 8.42
N GLY A 78 9.43 -4.79 7.11
CA GLY A 78 8.60 -3.71 6.60
C GLY A 78 9.34 -2.38 6.51
N GLY A 79 8.59 -1.30 6.30
CA GLY A 79 9.14 0.05 6.20
C GLY A 79 9.69 0.35 4.79
N LEU A 80 8.78 0.43 3.84
CA LEU A 80 9.03 0.91 2.48
C LEU A 80 8.13 2.12 2.21
N GLY A 81 8.74 3.26 1.90
CA GLY A 81 8.00 4.46 1.54
C GLY A 81 7.60 4.44 0.06
N ILE A 82 6.30 4.50 -0.21
CA ILE A 82 5.73 4.40 -1.56
C ILE A 82 6.31 5.46 -2.49
N TRP A 83 6.40 6.70 -2.02
CA TRP A 83 6.88 7.82 -2.85
C TRP A 83 8.33 7.65 -3.31
N GLY A 84 9.21 7.19 -2.43
CA GLY A 84 10.59 6.88 -2.78
C GLY A 84 10.69 5.72 -3.77
N GLY A 85 9.85 4.72 -3.60
CA GLY A 85 9.76 3.58 -4.52
C GLY A 85 9.33 4.00 -5.92
N ILE A 86 8.25 4.78 -6.02
CA ILE A 86 7.76 5.30 -7.30
C ILE A 86 8.81 6.17 -7.97
N ALA A 87 9.40 7.11 -7.24
CA ALA A 87 10.39 8.03 -7.80
C ALA A 87 11.62 7.29 -8.34
N ALA A 88 12.24 6.44 -7.52
CA ALA A 88 13.45 5.73 -7.92
C ALA A 88 13.19 4.70 -9.02
N GLY A 89 12.09 3.94 -8.94
CA GLY A 89 11.70 2.99 -9.98
C GLY A 89 11.42 3.67 -11.33
N THR A 90 10.69 4.79 -11.31
CA THR A 90 10.43 5.58 -12.52
C THR A 90 11.69 6.16 -13.10
N LEU A 91 12.59 6.73 -12.29
CA LEU A 91 13.86 7.29 -12.76
C LEU A 91 14.74 6.22 -13.40
N ALA A 92 14.83 5.03 -12.78
CA ALA A 92 15.59 3.91 -13.35
C ALA A 92 14.97 3.42 -14.68
N GLY A 93 13.64 3.30 -14.75
CA GLY A 93 12.94 2.94 -15.98
C GLY A 93 13.16 3.98 -17.09
N LEU A 94 13.03 5.27 -16.78
CA LEU A 94 13.30 6.36 -17.73
C LEU A 94 14.75 6.36 -18.23
N TRP A 95 15.69 6.05 -17.34
CA TRP A 95 17.09 5.93 -17.72
C TRP A 95 17.31 4.80 -18.75
N VAL A 96 16.73 3.61 -18.51
CA VAL A 96 16.79 2.49 -19.46
C VAL A 96 16.17 2.87 -20.80
N LEU A 97 14.96 3.43 -20.78
CA LEU A 97 14.25 3.84 -22.01
C LEU A 97 15.05 4.84 -22.84
N ARG A 98 15.64 5.85 -22.19
CA ARG A 98 16.48 6.84 -22.86
C ARG A 98 17.76 6.24 -23.41
N ARG A 99 18.41 5.36 -22.65
CA ARG A 99 19.62 4.67 -23.09
C ARG A 99 19.39 3.79 -24.32
N ARG A 100 18.19 3.17 -24.39
CA ARG A 100 17.78 2.35 -25.53
C ARG A 100 17.18 3.14 -26.69
N GLY A 101 17.07 4.47 -26.58
CA GLY A 101 16.47 5.31 -27.62
C GLY A 101 14.98 5.06 -27.84
N ALA A 102 14.28 4.46 -26.85
CA ALA A 102 12.87 4.14 -26.96
C ALA A 102 11.98 5.39 -26.86
N ASN A 103 10.83 5.34 -27.51
CA ASN A 103 9.84 6.41 -27.40
C ASN A 103 9.16 6.35 -26.03
N VAL A 104 9.66 7.18 -25.10
CA VAL A 104 9.20 7.23 -23.70
C VAL A 104 7.70 7.46 -23.57
N PRO A 105 7.07 8.46 -24.22
CA PRO A 105 5.63 8.65 -24.18
C PRO A 105 4.83 7.40 -24.57
N VAL A 106 5.20 6.72 -25.65
CA VAL A 106 4.50 5.51 -26.10
C VAL A 106 4.68 4.36 -25.12
N PHE A 107 5.88 4.21 -24.55
CA PHE A 107 6.12 3.20 -23.51
C PHE A 107 5.28 3.49 -22.25
N MET A 108 5.20 4.75 -21.82
CA MET A 108 4.38 5.15 -20.68
C MET A 108 2.90 4.86 -20.89
N ASP A 109 2.39 5.08 -22.11
CA ASP A 109 1.00 4.71 -22.46
C ASP A 109 0.78 3.21 -22.45
N ALA A 110 1.75 2.43 -22.95
CA ALA A 110 1.69 0.97 -22.90
C ALA A 110 1.68 0.45 -21.45
N ALA A 111 2.47 1.07 -20.58
CA ALA A 111 2.59 0.70 -19.18
C ALA A 111 1.45 1.22 -18.27
N ALA A 112 0.70 2.25 -18.70
CA ALA A 112 -0.26 2.96 -17.85
C ALA A 112 -1.30 2.07 -17.12
N PRO A 113 -1.94 1.05 -17.71
CA PRO A 113 -2.90 0.19 -17.00
C PRO A 113 -2.23 -0.82 -16.06
N ALA A 114 -0.94 -1.11 -16.25
CA ALA A 114 -0.25 -2.16 -15.50
C ALA A 114 -0.13 -1.90 -13.98
N PRO A 115 0.23 -0.70 -13.50
CA PRO A 115 0.26 -0.39 -12.07
C PRO A 115 -1.12 -0.53 -11.41
N LEU A 116 -2.20 -0.17 -12.10
CA LEU A 116 -3.56 -0.27 -11.57
C LEU A 116 -3.97 -1.73 -11.38
N VAL A 117 -3.71 -2.58 -12.38
CA VAL A 117 -3.98 -4.01 -12.25
C VAL A 117 -3.11 -4.64 -11.17
N ALA A 118 -1.82 -4.26 -11.09
CA ALA A 118 -0.94 -4.74 -10.04
C ALA A 118 -1.43 -4.34 -8.65
N GLN A 119 -1.91 -3.10 -8.49
CA GLN A 119 -2.49 -2.62 -7.24
C GLN A 119 -3.77 -3.37 -6.90
N ALA A 120 -4.68 -3.58 -7.86
CA ALA A 120 -5.90 -4.35 -7.64
C ALA A 120 -5.59 -5.77 -7.14
N ILE A 121 -4.61 -6.45 -7.74
CA ILE A 121 -4.16 -7.78 -7.27
C ILE A 121 -3.58 -7.69 -5.85
N GLY A 122 -2.78 -6.67 -5.56
CA GLY A 122 -2.23 -6.43 -4.22
C GLY A 122 -3.32 -6.26 -3.14
N ARG A 123 -4.48 -5.69 -3.50
CA ARG A 123 -5.64 -5.55 -2.59
C ARG A 123 -6.23 -6.90 -2.16
N VAL A 124 -6.09 -7.94 -2.99
CA VAL A 124 -6.46 -9.30 -2.58
C VAL A 124 -5.62 -9.77 -1.40
N GLY A 125 -4.34 -9.39 -1.33
CA GLY A 125 -3.48 -9.68 -0.19
C GLY A 125 -4.00 -9.07 1.12
N ASN A 126 -4.58 -7.88 1.08
CA ASN A 126 -5.15 -7.20 2.25
C ASN A 126 -6.36 -7.96 2.83
N TYR A 127 -7.13 -8.65 2.00
CA TYR A 127 -8.21 -9.53 2.46
C TYR A 127 -7.66 -10.63 3.39
N PHE A 128 -6.60 -11.30 2.98
CA PHE A 128 -6.02 -12.39 3.77
C PHE A 128 -5.33 -11.88 5.05
N ASN A 129 -4.75 -10.70 5.01
CA ASN A 129 -4.11 -10.09 6.18
C ASN A 129 -5.13 -9.38 7.10
N GLN A 130 -6.38 -9.24 6.70
CA GLN A 130 -7.41 -8.47 7.42
C GLN A 130 -6.94 -7.04 7.76
N GLU A 131 -6.39 -6.36 6.77
CA GLU A 131 -5.91 -4.98 6.91
C GLU A 131 -6.53 -4.06 5.85
N LEU A 132 -6.42 -2.74 6.05
CA LEU A 132 -6.99 -1.71 5.16
C LEU A 132 -8.50 -1.87 4.95
N PHE A 133 -9.22 -2.25 5.98
CA PHE A 133 -10.67 -2.17 6.04
C PHE A 133 -11.11 -0.78 6.58
N GLY A 134 -12.37 -0.40 6.30
CA GLY A 134 -12.92 0.88 6.71
C GLY A 134 -13.55 0.87 8.09
N GLY A 135 -14.43 1.82 8.35
CA GLY A 135 -15.20 1.89 9.60
C GLY A 135 -16.19 0.74 9.79
N PRO A 136 -16.77 0.60 11.01
CA PRO A 136 -17.83 -0.37 11.29
C PRO A 136 -19.03 -0.17 10.36
N THR A 137 -19.68 -1.28 9.97
CA THR A 137 -20.84 -1.24 9.08
C THR A 137 -21.85 -2.33 9.44
N THR A 138 -23.12 -2.08 9.12
CA THR A 138 -24.21 -3.05 9.20
C THR A 138 -24.67 -3.53 7.82
N LEU A 139 -23.96 -3.11 6.76
CA LEU A 139 -24.31 -3.48 5.40
C LEU A 139 -24.13 -4.99 5.15
N PRO A 140 -24.95 -5.60 4.28
CA PRO A 140 -24.93 -7.05 4.07
C PRO A 140 -23.62 -7.59 3.47
N TRP A 141 -22.80 -6.70 2.89
CA TRP A 141 -21.47 -7.03 2.37
C TRP A 141 -20.34 -6.58 3.31
N GLY A 142 -20.66 -6.24 4.56
CA GLY A 142 -19.66 -5.97 5.59
C GLY A 142 -18.77 -7.19 5.83
N LEU A 143 -17.46 -6.96 5.93
CA LEU A 143 -16.50 -8.02 6.20
C LEU A 143 -16.33 -8.22 7.71
N GLU A 144 -16.45 -9.44 8.16
CA GLU A 144 -16.14 -9.78 9.54
C GLU A 144 -14.62 -9.81 9.75
N ILE A 145 -14.17 -9.02 10.72
CA ILE A 145 -12.76 -8.93 11.11
C ILE A 145 -12.55 -9.65 12.43
N SER A 146 -11.51 -10.47 12.49
CA SER A 146 -11.17 -11.20 13.71
C SER A 146 -10.80 -10.23 14.85
N PRO A 147 -11.14 -10.52 16.11
CA PRO A 147 -10.91 -9.61 17.23
C PRO A 147 -9.47 -9.13 17.37
N ALA A 148 -8.50 -9.98 17.00
CA ALA A 148 -7.08 -9.66 17.05
C ALA A 148 -6.64 -8.56 16.05
N HIS A 149 -7.41 -8.34 14.98
CA HIS A 149 -7.10 -7.35 13.93
C HIS A 149 -7.96 -6.09 14.05
N ARG A 150 -8.89 -6.04 15.04
CA ARG A 150 -9.74 -4.85 15.23
C ARG A 150 -8.96 -3.73 15.90
N PRO A 151 -9.12 -2.48 15.45
CA PRO A 151 -8.48 -1.34 16.08
C PRO A 151 -8.97 -1.12 17.52
N VAL A 152 -8.11 -0.58 18.35
CA VAL A 152 -8.45 -0.19 19.73
C VAL A 152 -9.63 0.80 19.70
N GLY A 153 -10.68 0.53 20.46
CA GLY A 153 -11.92 1.33 20.49
C GLY A 153 -13.03 0.81 19.56
N TYR A 154 -12.77 -0.18 18.70
CA TYR A 154 -13.76 -0.78 17.81
C TYR A 154 -13.93 -2.28 18.00
N VAL A 155 -13.42 -2.83 19.10
CA VAL A 155 -13.45 -4.28 19.40
C VAL A 155 -14.87 -4.84 19.48
N GLN A 156 -15.86 -4.02 19.88
CA GLN A 156 -17.27 -4.36 19.98
C GLN A 156 -17.98 -4.57 18.63
N TYR A 157 -17.40 -4.06 17.54
CA TYR A 157 -17.96 -4.19 16.20
C TYR A 157 -17.39 -5.44 15.52
N ALA A 158 -18.24 -6.25 14.91
CA ALA A 158 -17.81 -7.46 14.22
C ALA A 158 -17.52 -7.19 12.73
N THR A 159 -18.31 -6.31 12.10
CA THR A 159 -18.30 -6.11 10.65
C THR A 159 -17.82 -4.70 10.27
N PHE A 160 -17.00 -4.65 9.22
CA PHE A 160 -16.36 -3.43 8.73
C PHE A 160 -16.52 -3.30 7.21
N HIS A 161 -16.41 -2.08 6.70
CA HIS A 161 -16.41 -1.83 5.25
C HIS A 161 -15.17 -2.47 4.59
N PRO A 162 -15.34 -3.26 3.52
CA PRO A 162 -14.22 -3.83 2.77
C PRO A 162 -13.63 -2.77 1.81
N THR A 163 -12.95 -1.75 2.33
CA THR A 163 -12.42 -0.65 1.52
C THR A 163 -11.40 -1.11 0.50
N PHE A 164 -10.61 -2.15 0.81
CA PHE A 164 -9.71 -2.78 -0.14
C PHE A 164 -10.44 -3.33 -1.38
N LEU A 165 -11.68 -3.85 -1.22
CA LEU A 165 -12.50 -4.32 -2.34
C LEU A 165 -13.00 -3.15 -3.19
N TYR A 166 -13.37 -2.03 -2.57
CA TYR A 166 -13.78 -0.84 -3.29
C TYR A 166 -12.63 -0.27 -4.12
N GLU A 167 -11.41 -0.23 -3.55
CA GLU A 167 -10.21 0.18 -4.28
C GLU A 167 -9.87 -0.81 -5.42
N LEU A 168 -9.96 -2.11 -5.18
CA LEU A 168 -9.75 -3.13 -6.20
C LEU A 168 -10.67 -2.92 -7.41
N ILE A 169 -11.97 -2.73 -7.16
CA ILE A 169 -12.97 -2.50 -8.22
C ILE A 169 -12.64 -1.20 -8.96
N TRP A 170 -12.31 -0.14 -8.24
CA TRP A 170 -11.95 1.14 -8.82
C TRP A 170 -10.71 1.05 -9.71
N ASP A 171 -9.65 0.41 -9.24
CA ASP A 171 -8.43 0.22 -9.99
C ASP A 171 -8.66 -0.57 -11.29
N LEU A 172 -9.47 -1.63 -11.25
CA LEU A 172 -9.82 -2.40 -12.44
C LEU A 172 -10.70 -1.60 -13.43
N LEU A 173 -11.66 -0.83 -12.92
CA LEU A 173 -12.48 0.03 -13.76
C LEU A 173 -11.63 1.10 -14.45
N LEU A 174 -10.72 1.72 -13.72
CA LEU A 174 -9.81 2.71 -14.27
C LEU A 174 -8.83 2.11 -15.26
N ALA A 175 -8.26 0.93 -14.97
CA ALA A 175 -7.42 0.20 -15.92
C ALA A 175 -8.18 -0.13 -17.23
N GLY A 176 -9.42 -0.62 -17.11
CA GLY A 176 -10.30 -0.87 -18.25
C GLY A 176 -10.62 0.38 -19.05
N ALA A 177 -10.92 1.49 -18.37
CA ALA A 177 -11.16 2.78 -19.00
C ALA A 177 -9.94 3.30 -19.76
N LEU A 178 -8.72 3.15 -19.21
CA LEU A 178 -7.47 3.53 -19.88
C LEU A 178 -7.23 2.69 -21.15
N VAL A 179 -7.46 1.39 -21.08
CA VAL A 179 -7.33 0.50 -22.24
C VAL A 179 -8.35 0.88 -23.30
N TRP A 180 -9.61 1.08 -22.92
CA TRP A 180 -10.69 1.49 -23.82
C TRP A 180 -10.39 2.84 -24.48
N LEU A 181 -9.94 3.83 -23.69
CA LEU A 181 -9.62 5.17 -24.19
C LEU A 181 -8.45 5.14 -25.18
N GLY A 182 -7.40 4.36 -24.87
CA GLY A 182 -6.26 4.17 -25.78
C GLY A 182 -6.65 3.54 -27.11
N HIS A 183 -7.60 2.60 -27.11
CA HIS A 183 -8.09 1.93 -28.32
C HIS A 183 -9.00 2.83 -29.18
N HIS A 184 -9.97 3.51 -28.55
CA HIS A 184 -11.02 4.23 -29.29
C HIS A 184 -10.65 5.66 -29.64
N ARG A 185 -9.86 6.35 -28.81
CA ARG A 185 -9.57 7.75 -29.01
C ARG A 185 -8.19 8.04 -29.61
N LYS A 186 -7.35 7.02 -29.80
CA LYS A 186 -5.94 7.17 -30.23
C LYS A 186 -5.22 8.27 -29.42
N ILE A 187 -5.65 8.48 -28.20
CA ILE A 187 -5.06 9.45 -27.29
C ILE A 187 -3.71 8.84 -26.89
N ARG A 188 -2.67 9.30 -27.57
CA ARG A 188 -1.29 9.04 -27.17
C ARG A 188 -0.91 10.12 -26.22
N ALA A 189 -0.69 9.78 -24.97
CA ALA A 189 -0.27 10.85 -24.10
C ALA A 189 0.44 10.40 -22.84
N PRO A 190 1.40 11.17 -22.38
CA PRO A 190 1.77 11.28 -20.97
C PRO A 190 0.55 11.56 -20.06
N GLY A 191 -0.55 12.08 -20.62
CA GLY A 191 -1.81 12.30 -19.93
C GLY A 191 -2.51 11.05 -19.42
N LEU A 192 -2.42 9.91 -20.10
CA LEU A 192 -2.97 8.67 -19.60
C LEU A 192 -2.24 8.17 -18.34
N PHE A 193 -0.92 8.29 -18.30
CA PHE A 193 -0.14 7.96 -17.12
C PHE A 193 -0.41 8.93 -15.94
N ALA A 194 -0.63 10.22 -16.24
CA ALA A 194 -1.03 11.20 -15.22
C ALA A 194 -2.42 10.90 -14.62
N LEU A 195 -3.36 10.36 -15.40
CA LEU A 195 -4.68 9.95 -14.92
C LEU A 195 -4.60 8.78 -13.91
N THR A 196 -3.61 7.90 -14.02
CA THR A 196 -3.39 6.85 -13.02
C THR A 196 -3.02 7.41 -11.65
N GLY A 197 -2.19 8.47 -11.63
CA GLY A 197 -1.81 9.17 -10.39
C GLY A 197 -2.98 9.91 -9.71
N CYS A 198 -3.84 10.56 -10.51
CA CYS A 198 -4.99 11.29 -9.99
C CYS A 198 -6.08 10.37 -9.40
N GLY A 199 -6.27 9.17 -9.97
CA GLY A 199 -7.25 8.21 -9.44
C GLY A 199 -6.89 7.67 -8.05
N GLN A 200 -5.60 7.49 -7.78
CA GLN A 200 -5.12 6.95 -6.51
C GLN A 200 -5.15 7.95 -5.35
N GLY A 201 -4.90 9.24 -5.59
CA GLY A 201 -4.89 10.27 -4.55
C GLY A 201 -6.26 10.48 -3.92
N SER A 202 -7.33 10.53 -4.73
CA SER A 202 -8.67 10.89 -4.25
C SER A 202 -9.34 9.83 -3.37
N HIS A 203 -8.97 8.54 -3.49
CA HIS A 203 -9.52 7.45 -2.68
C HIS A 203 -8.82 7.27 -1.34
N ARG A 204 -7.50 7.42 -1.29
CA ARG A 204 -6.73 7.37 -0.04
C ARG A 204 -7.15 8.47 0.91
N ASP A 205 -7.28 9.69 0.40
CA ASP A 205 -7.69 10.85 1.20
C ASP A 205 -9.10 10.69 1.76
N ARG A 206 -10.01 10.05 1.00
CA ARG A 206 -11.37 9.76 1.48
C ARG A 206 -11.41 8.64 2.51
N ALA A 207 -10.63 7.58 2.34
CA ALA A 207 -10.55 6.48 3.31
C ALA A 207 -9.91 6.95 4.62
N HIS A 208 -8.84 7.74 4.57
CA HIS A 208 -8.20 8.34 5.74
C HIS A 208 -9.09 9.41 6.39
N ALA A 209 -9.72 10.29 5.61
CA ALA A 209 -10.65 11.30 6.14
C ALA A 209 -11.89 10.68 6.78
N GLN A 210 -12.30 9.50 6.34
CA GLN A 210 -13.43 8.77 6.93
C GLN A 210 -13.01 8.06 8.23
N THR A 211 -11.79 7.51 8.29
CA THR A 211 -11.21 6.99 9.55
C THR A 211 -10.97 8.11 10.57
N ASP A 212 -10.50 9.28 10.14
CA ASP A 212 -10.28 10.43 11.02
C ASP A 212 -11.60 11.04 11.54
N ARG A 213 -12.66 11.06 10.73
CA ARG A 213 -14.00 11.52 11.15
C ARG A 213 -14.67 10.55 12.11
N LEU A 214 -14.32 9.27 12.06
CA LEU A 214 -14.83 8.23 12.96
C LEU A 214 -13.92 8.03 14.17
N ALA A 215 -12.77 8.67 14.21
CA ALA A 215 -11.95 8.75 15.42
C ALA A 215 -12.79 9.48 16.49
N VAL A 216 -13.34 8.72 17.43
CA VAL A 216 -13.97 9.25 18.63
C VAL A 216 -13.03 10.28 19.23
N PRO A 217 -13.50 11.52 19.55
CA PRO A 217 -12.66 12.48 20.24
C PRO A 217 -12.04 11.78 21.44
N ARG A 218 -10.73 11.78 21.50
CA ARG A 218 -9.99 11.25 22.64
C ARG A 218 -10.56 11.94 23.86
N SER A 219 -11.33 11.22 24.68
CA SER A 219 -11.71 11.71 25.99
C SER A 219 -10.45 12.21 26.65
N PRO A 220 -10.45 13.42 27.23
CA PRO A 220 -9.27 13.92 27.92
C PRO A 220 -8.95 12.89 29.01
N VAL A 221 -7.90 12.10 28.78
CA VAL A 221 -7.33 11.27 29.82
C VAL A 221 -6.96 12.25 30.92
N ALA A 222 -7.72 12.21 32.03
CA ALA A 222 -7.44 13.00 33.19
C ALA A 222 -5.95 12.83 33.50
N ARG A 223 -5.19 13.91 33.38
CA ARG A 223 -3.81 13.95 33.83
C ARG A 223 -3.84 13.65 35.31
N VAL A 224 -3.52 12.43 35.67
CA VAL A 224 -3.16 12.09 37.04
C VAL A 224 -1.88 12.88 37.35
N SER A 225 -2.02 13.96 38.07
CA SER A 225 -0.92 14.75 38.57
C SER A 225 -0.05 13.86 39.47
N PRO A 226 1.25 13.73 39.22
CA PRO A 226 2.14 13.05 40.15
C PRO A 226 2.42 13.98 41.33
N GLY A 227 1.68 13.85 42.42
CA GLY A 227 1.95 14.66 43.59
C GLY A 227 0.93 14.58 44.71
N THR A 228 0.74 13.42 45.31
CA THR A 228 0.36 13.34 46.72
C THR A 228 1.12 12.22 47.38
N ARG A 229 1.99 12.60 48.31
CA ARG A 229 2.75 11.70 49.16
C ARG A 229 1.78 10.81 49.95
N PRO A 230 2.12 9.55 50.23
CA PRO A 230 1.31 8.74 51.13
C PRO A 230 1.45 9.30 52.55
N CYS A 231 0.32 9.68 53.11
CA CYS A 231 0.20 10.02 54.52
C CYS A 231 0.31 8.74 55.36
N GLY A 232 0.98 8.91 56.50
CA GLY A 232 1.47 7.84 57.31
C GLY A 232 0.46 6.97 58.02
N ARG A 233 1.00 5.84 58.43
CA ARG A 233 0.58 4.96 59.55
C ARG A 233 -0.92 4.78 59.78
N CYS A 234 -1.43 3.68 59.32
CA CYS A 234 -2.53 3.02 60.02
C CYS A 234 -1.95 1.91 60.88
N GLU A 235 -1.95 2.14 62.19
CA GLU A 235 -1.76 1.12 63.18
C GLU A 235 -2.86 0.09 63.13
N ALA A 236 -2.51 -1.19 63.15
CA ALA A 236 -3.44 -2.31 63.28
C ALA A 236 -3.92 -2.42 64.74
N PRO A 237 -5.22 -2.67 65.00
CA PRO A 237 -5.66 -3.03 66.33
C PRO A 237 -5.30 -4.50 66.62
N GLN A 238 -4.61 -4.72 67.74
CA GLN A 238 -4.35 -6.03 68.33
C GLN A 238 -5.69 -6.64 68.76
N ALA A 239 -5.92 -7.88 68.34
CA ALA A 239 -6.93 -8.73 68.96
C ALA A 239 -6.40 -9.29 70.27
N GLY A 240 -7.01 -8.88 71.36
CA GLY A 240 -6.81 -9.48 72.66
C GLY A 240 -7.95 -10.44 73.00
N ALA A 241 -7.55 -11.51 73.68
CA ALA A 241 -8.31 -12.53 74.40
C ALA A 241 -9.08 -13.58 73.60
#